data_2b712f83c89f351557340c5b63affd00
#
_entry.id   2b712f83c89f351557340c5b63affd00
#
_cell.length_a   1.000
_cell.length_b   1.000
_cell.length_c   1.000
_cell.angle_alpha   90.00
_cell.angle_beta   90.00
_cell.angle_gamma   90.00
#
_symmetry.space_group_name_H-M   'P 1'
#
loop_
_entity.id
_entity.type
_entity.pdbx_description
1 polymer ?
#
loop_
_entity_poly.entity_id
_entity_poly.type
_entity_poly.pdbx_seq_one_letter_code
_entity_poly.pdbx_strand_id
1 'polypeptide(L)'
;MNTVKSYVHYILLSIDSLEMEIAMYTVLHEFLILIVNYSILFFEFTGVIIIVIACLHGIYEYITRKSGTRLHLAKGMALGLEFKLGSEILRTVVVRSLTEILMVASIIALRALLTFLIHWEIKNEEVHQINETQNEN
;
A
#
# COMPACT_ATOMS: atom_id res chain seq x y z
N MET A 1 30.20 41.93 -34.68
CA MET A 1 29.74 40.66 -35.27
C MET A 1 30.17 39.42 -34.46
N ASN A 2 31.28 39.44 -33.73
CA ASN A 2 31.71 38.31 -32.89
C ASN A 2 30.94 38.16 -31.61
N THR A 3 30.47 39.23 -31.00
CA THR A 3 29.74 39.22 -29.71
C THR A 3 28.37 38.55 -29.86
N VAL A 4 27.66 38.81 -30.94
CA VAL A 4 26.34 38.19 -31.20
C VAL A 4 26.48 36.68 -31.47
N LYS A 5 27.51 36.23 -32.14
CA LYS A 5 27.79 34.80 -32.33
C LYS A 5 28.10 34.10 -31.01
N SER A 6 28.79 34.76 -30.09
CA SER A 6 29.09 34.22 -28.76
C SER A 6 27.83 34.05 -27.93
N TYR A 7 26.93 35.04 -27.95
CA TYR A 7 25.63 34.95 -27.22
C TYR A 7 24.72 33.85 -27.79
N VAL A 8 24.65 33.73 -29.11
CA VAL A 8 23.86 32.68 -29.77
C VAL A 8 24.43 31.29 -29.41
N HIS A 9 25.74 31.12 -29.36
CA HIS A 9 26.37 29.87 -28.98
C HIS A 9 26.12 29.53 -27.50
N TYR A 10 26.16 30.50 -26.60
CA TYR A 10 25.78 30.33 -25.19
C TYR A 10 24.32 29.91 -25.00
N ILE A 11 23.41 30.52 -25.73
CA ILE A 11 21.97 30.21 -25.70
C ILE A 11 21.73 28.80 -26.22
N LEU A 12 22.37 28.41 -27.33
CA LEU A 12 22.25 27.04 -27.87
C LEU A 12 22.78 25.97 -26.89
N LEU A 13 23.92 26.18 -26.24
CA LEU A 13 24.46 25.27 -25.24
C LEU A 13 23.55 25.18 -24.00
N SER A 14 22.93 26.28 -23.63
CA SER A 14 21.97 26.32 -22.52
C SER A 14 20.68 25.57 -22.85
N ILE A 15 20.21 25.64 -24.08
CA ILE A 15 19.03 24.90 -24.56
C ILE A 15 19.33 23.40 -24.60
N ASP A 16 20.47 23.00 -25.15
CA ASP A 16 20.90 21.59 -25.22
C ASP A 16 21.03 20.96 -23.80
N SER A 17 21.56 21.71 -22.84
CA SER A 17 21.67 21.22 -21.47
C SER A 17 20.28 21.08 -20.79
N LEU A 18 19.36 22.02 -21.05
CA LEU A 18 17.99 21.95 -20.55
C LEU A 18 17.20 20.79 -21.17
N GLU A 19 17.35 20.57 -22.47
CA GLU A 19 16.71 19.45 -23.15
C GLU A 19 17.22 18.10 -22.61
N MET A 20 18.50 17.98 -22.32
CA MET A 20 19.10 16.78 -21.76
C MET A 20 18.61 16.55 -20.32
N GLU A 21 18.51 17.57 -19.48
CA GLU A 21 17.94 17.47 -18.15
C GLU A 21 16.46 17.06 -18.18
N ILE A 22 15.67 17.65 -19.07
CA ILE A 22 14.25 17.30 -19.23
C ILE A 22 14.10 15.86 -19.73
N ALA A 23 14.91 15.43 -20.69
CA ALA A 23 14.90 14.07 -21.21
C ALA A 23 15.28 13.04 -20.12
N MET A 24 16.31 13.32 -19.35
CA MET A 24 16.74 12.47 -18.24
C MET A 24 15.65 12.39 -17.15
N TYR A 25 15.06 13.53 -16.80
CA TYR A 25 13.95 13.56 -15.82
C TYR A 25 12.74 12.76 -16.33
N THR A 26 12.40 12.86 -17.60
CA THR A 26 11.28 12.14 -18.22
C THR A 26 11.53 10.63 -18.18
N VAL A 27 12.70 10.17 -18.57
CA VAL A 27 13.08 8.75 -18.55
C VAL A 27 13.04 8.20 -17.13
N LEU A 28 13.60 8.93 -16.16
CA LEU A 28 13.61 8.52 -14.76
C LEU A 28 12.18 8.44 -14.20
N HIS A 29 11.34 9.39 -14.56
CA HIS A 29 9.93 9.44 -14.15
C HIS A 29 9.12 8.28 -14.73
N GLU A 30 9.28 7.98 -16.02
CA GLU A 30 8.64 6.83 -16.67
C GLU A 30 9.07 5.50 -16.03
N PHE A 31 10.37 5.36 -15.74
CA PHE A 31 10.91 4.18 -15.08
C PHE A 31 10.36 4.02 -13.66
N LEU A 32 10.24 5.12 -12.92
CA LEU A 32 9.65 5.12 -11.57
C LEU A 32 8.18 4.70 -11.61
N ILE A 33 7.39 5.26 -12.53
CA ILE A 33 5.97 4.88 -12.72
C ILE A 33 5.84 3.39 -13.02
N LEU A 34 6.71 2.86 -13.87
CA LEU A 34 6.71 1.45 -14.24
C LEU A 34 6.98 0.56 -13.03
N ILE A 35 8.02 0.86 -12.24
CA ILE A 35 8.33 0.11 -11.00
C ILE A 35 7.16 0.17 -10.02
N VAL A 36 6.60 1.35 -9.80
CA VAL A 36 5.50 1.53 -8.85
C VAL A 36 4.26 0.77 -9.30
N ASN A 37 3.91 0.78 -10.58
CA ASN A 37 2.78 0.03 -11.10
C ASN A 37 2.94 -1.49 -10.91
N TYR A 38 4.11 -2.04 -11.18
CA TYR A 38 4.39 -3.45 -10.92
C TYR A 38 4.37 -3.77 -9.42
N SER A 39 4.89 -2.88 -8.59
CA SER A 39 4.84 -3.05 -7.13
C SER A 39 3.41 -3.02 -6.60
N ILE A 40 2.56 -2.12 -7.09
CA ILE A 40 1.14 -2.08 -6.74
C ILE A 40 0.48 -3.42 -7.04
N LEU A 41 0.65 -3.93 -8.26
CA LEU A 41 0.08 -5.21 -8.68
C LEU A 41 0.57 -6.37 -7.80
N PHE A 42 1.86 -6.38 -7.48
CA PHE A 42 2.46 -7.39 -6.60
C PHE A 42 1.85 -7.36 -5.20
N PHE A 43 1.74 -6.19 -4.58
CA PHE A 43 1.14 -6.02 -3.26
C PHE A 43 -0.35 -6.37 -3.25
N GLU A 44 -1.10 -5.96 -4.28
CA GLU A 44 -2.52 -6.32 -4.41
C GLU A 44 -2.72 -7.82 -4.51
N PHE A 45 -1.95 -8.49 -5.34
CA PHE A 45 -2.05 -9.92 -5.54
C PHE A 45 -1.69 -10.69 -4.26
N THR A 46 -0.58 -10.31 -3.62
CA THR A 46 -0.13 -10.91 -2.35
C THR A 46 -1.18 -10.72 -1.25
N GLY A 47 -1.74 -9.51 -1.11
CA GLY A 47 -2.78 -9.24 -0.13
C GLY A 47 -4.03 -10.10 -0.32
N VAL A 48 -4.49 -10.26 -1.57
CA VAL A 48 -5.64 -11.11 -1.89
C VAL A 48 -5.37 -12.58 -1.56
N ILE A 49 -4.20 -13.10 -1.93
CA ILE A 49 -3.83 -14.49 -1.64
C ILE A 49 -3.83 -14.74 -0.13
N ILE A 50 -3.23 -13.86 0.66
CA ILE A 50 -3.18 -13.99 2.12
C ILE A 50 -4.59 -14.00 2.71
N ILE A 51 -5.47 -13.10 2.27
CA ILE A 51 -6.86 -13.04 2.73
C ILE A 51 -7.60 -14.33 2.40
N VAL A 52 -7.48 -14.83 1.17
CA VAL A 52 -8.14 -16.07 0.74
C VAL A 52 -7.66 -17.26 1.58
N ILE A 53 -6.35 -17.40 1.78
CA ILE A 53 -5.78 -18.48 2.59
C ILE A 53 -6.27 -18.37 4.04
N ALA A 54 -6.26 -17.18 4.63
CA ALA A 54 -6.74 -16.94 5.99
C ALA A 54 -8.22 -17.31 6.13
N CYS A 55 -9.06 -16.94 5.17
CA CYS A 55 -10.48 -17.29 5.15
C CYS A 55 -10.71 -18.80 5.04
N LEU A 56 -10.02 -19.48 4.13
CA LEU A 56 -10.13 -20.94 3.97
C LEU A 56 -9.67 -21.67 5.24
N HIS A 57 -8.58 -21.22 5.84
CA HIS A 57 -8.08 -21.79 7.08
C HIS A 57 -9.05 -21.55 8.26
N GLY A 58 -9.62 -20.36 8.35
CA GLY A 58 -10.64 -20.02 9.34
C GLY A 58 -11.91 -20.86 9.20
N ILE A 59 -12.39 -21.11 7.97
CA ILE A 59 -13.53 -22.01 7.70
C ILE A 59 -13.20 -23.43 8.14
N TYR A 60 -12.01 -23.93 7.82
CA TYR A 60 -11.58 -25.27 8.21
C TYR A 60 -11.52 -25.43 9.77
N GLU A 61 -10.94 -24.47 10.48
CA GLU A 61 -10.89 -24.46 11.94
C GLU A 61 -12.29 -24.35 12.57
N TYR A 62 -13.18 -23.53 11.97
CA TYR A 62 -14.55 -23.39 12.44
C TYR A 62 -15.32 -24.72 12.35
N ILE A 63 -15.18 -25.47 11.27
CA ILE A 63 -15.81 -26.79 11.09
C ILE A 63 -15.22 -27.79 12.11
N THR A 64 -13.93 -27.68 12.42
CA THR A 64 -13.21 -28.58 13.34
C THR A 64 -13.41 -28.20 14.82
N ARG A 65 -14.18 -27.16 15.11
CA ARG A 65 -14.47 -26.64 16.47
C ARG A 65 -13.24 -26.37 17.34
N LYS A 66 -12.16 -25.87 16.75
CA LYS A 66 -10.97 -25.48 17.51
C LYS A 66 -11.20 -24.14 18.21
N SER A 67 -10.76 -24.05 19.47
CA SER A 67 -10.71 -22.78 20.19
C SER A 67 -9.63 -21.86 19.60
N GLY A 68 -9.93 -20.56 19.42
CA GLY A 68 -8.97 -19.58 18.89
C GLY A 68 -9.07 -19.29 17.40
N THR A 69 -9.98 -19.92 16.66
CA THR A 69 -10.21 -19.72 15.21
C THR A 69 -10.37 -18.24 14.83
N ARG A 70 -11.13 -17.46 15.63
CA ARG A 70 -11.37 -16.03 15.38
C ARG A 70 -10.09 -15.22 15.39
N LEU A 71 -9.20 -15.49 16.35
CA LEU A 71 -7.94 -14.77 16.49
C LEU A 71 -7.00 -15.05 15.30
N HIS A 72 -6.89 -16.32 14.89
CA HIS A 72 -6.09 -16.71 13.73
C HIS A 72 -6.59 -16.09 12.43
N LEU A 73 -7.91 -16.15 12.21
CA LEU A 73 -8.55 -15.54 11.05
C LEU A 73 -8.33 -14.01 11.04
N ALA A 74 -8.55 -13.34 12.16
CA ALA A 74 -8.38 -11.89 12.26
C ALA A 74 -6.93 -11.46 12.01
N LYS A 75 -5.93 -12.18 12.53
CA LYS A 75 -4.51 -11.91 12.27
C LYS A 75 -4.15 -12.10 10.78
N GLY A 76 -4.62 -13.16 10.16
CA GLY A 76 -4.40 -13.40 8.73
C GLY A 76 -5.06 -12.34 7.84
N MET A 77 -6.29 -11.95 8.15
CA MET A 77 -6.98 -10.87 7.44
C MET A 77 -6.30 -9.52 7.63
N ALA A 78 -5.85 -9.20 8.85
CA ALA A 78 -5.12 -7.96 9.13
C ALA A 78 -3.84 -7.87 8.30
N LEU A 79 -3.05 -8.94 8.24
CA LEU A 79 -1.83 -9.00 7.41
C LEU A 79 -2.15 -8.78 5.93
N GLY A 80 -3.16 -9.44 5.38
CA GLY A 80 -3.58 -9.25 4.00
C GLY A 80 -4.05 -7.82 3.69
N LEU A 81 -4.73 -7.17 4.66
CA LEU A 81 -5.13 -5.77 4.56
C LEU A 81 -3.92 -4.82 4.61
N GLU A 82 -2.86 -5.13 5.36
CA GLU A 82 -1.62 -4.35 5.38
C GLU A 82 -0.95 -4.34 4.01
N PHE A 83 -0.88 -5.47 3.31
CA PHE A 83 -0.38 -5.53 1.93
C PHE A 83 -1.24 -4.69 0.99
N LYS A 84 -2.55 -4.78 1.11
CA LYS A 84 -3.46 -3.95 0.33
C LYS A 84 -3.29 -2.45 0.61
N LEU A 85 -3.08 -2.08 1.85
CA LEU A 85 -2.81 -0.70 2.24
C LEU A 85 -1.48 -0.21 1.64
N GLY A 86 -0.46 -1.06 1.61
CA GLY A 86 0.80 -0.78 0.92
C GLY A 86 0.61 -0.48 -0.57
N SER A 87 -0.23 -1.24 -1.27
CA SER A 87 -0.53 -0.98 -2.69
C SER A 87 -1.21 0.37 -2.91
N GLU A 88 -2.09 0.78 -2.01
CA GLU A 88 -2.79 2.07 -2.09
C GLU A 88 -1.88 3.25 -1.80
N ILE A 89 -0.95 3.11 -0.84
CA ILE A 89 0.09 4.13 -0.59
C ILE A 89 0.97 4.30 -1.83
N LEU A 90 1.42 3.22 -2.47
CA LEU A 90 2.19 3.29 -3.70
C LEU A 90 1.41 3.95 -4.84
N ARG A 91 0.11 3.73 -4.92
CA ARG A 91 -0.76 4.37 -5.91
C ARG A 91 -0.78 5.89 -5.75
N THR A 92 -0.65 6.43 -4.55
CA THR A 92 -0.59 7.88 -4.32
C THR A 92 0.65 8.53 -4.94
N VAL A 93 1.72 7.79 -5.12
CA VAL A 93 2.96 8.28 -5.76
C VAL A 93 2.76 8.56 -7.25
N VAL A 94 1.90 7.78 -7.92
CA VAL A 94 1.64 7.89 -9.37
C VAL A 94 0.53 8.90 -9.68
N VAL A 95 -0.35 9.16 -8.71
CA VAL A 95 -1.52 10.02 -8.88
C VAL A 95 -1.12 11.50 -8.94
N ARG A 96 -1.57 12.19 -9.99
CA ARG A 96 -1.25 13.62 -10.24
C ARG A 96 -2.43 14.56 -10.02
N SER A 97 -3.64 14.04 -9.84
CA SER A 97 -4.86 14.82 -9.70
C SER A 97 -5.31 14.88 -8.23
N LEU A 98 -5.66 16.06 -7.73
CA LEU A 98 -6.19 16.24 -6.37
C LEU A 98 -7.45 15.40 -6.12
N THR A 99 -8.30 15.23 -7.13
CA THR A 99 -9.52 14.42 -7.03
C THR A 99 -9.18 12.93 -6.83
N GLU A 100 -8.19 12.43 -7.55
CA GLU A 100 -7.72 11.06 -7.40
C GLU A 100 -7.05 10.84 -6.04
N ILE A 101 -6.24 11.81 -5.57
CA ILE A 101 -5.64 11.78 -4.23
C ILE A 101 -6.73 11.71 -3.15
N LEU A 102 -7.80 12.49 -3.28
CA LEU A 102 -8.91 12.50 -2.33
C LEU A 102 -9.66 11.15 -2.32
N MET A 103 -9.87 10.55 -3.49
CA MET A 103 -10.48 9.23 -3.62
C MET A 103 -9.62 8.15 -2.94
N VAL A 104 -8.32 8.12 -3.24
CA VAL A 104 -7.38 7.18 -2.62
C VAL A 104 -7.27 7.40 -1.11
N ALA A 105 -7.21 8.64 -0.66
CA ALA A 105 -7.19 8.98 0.77
C ALA A 105 -8.43 8.48 1.50
N SER A 106 -9.62 8.59 0.89
CA SER A 106 -10.87 8.07 1.44
C SER A 106 -10.85 6.55 1.61
N ILE A 107 -10.33 5.83 0.62
CA ILE A 107 -10.20 4.37 0.67
C ILE A 107 -9.21 3.96 1.77
N ILE A 108 -8.07 4.65 1.88
CA ILE A 108 -7.08 4.40 2.93
C ILE A 108 -7.68 4.66 4.32
N ALA A 109 -8.42 5.75 4.49
CA ALA A 109 -9.08 6.09 5.75
C ALA A 109 -10.10 5.03 6.18
N LEU A 110 -10.96 4.58 5.27
CA LEU A 110 -11.92 3.50 5.54
C LEU A 110 -11.21 2.20 5.93
N ARG A 111 -10.13 1.87 5.26
CA ARG A 111 -9.34 0.68 5.53
C ARG A 111 -8.61 0.76 6.87
N ALA A 112 -8.03 1.91 7.20
CA ALA A 112 -7.43 2.17 8.51
C ALA A 112 -8.45 2.01 9.64
N LEU A 113 -9.69 2.49 9.44
CA LEU A 113 -10.80 2.32 10.37
C LEU A 113 -11.14 0.84 10.59
N LEU A 114 -11.25 0.05 9.50
CA LEU A 114 -11.51 -1.39 9.58
C LEU A 114 -10.38 -2.13 10.28
N THR A 115 -9.13 -1.83 9.96
CA THR A 115 -7.96 -2.42 10.62
C THR A 115 -7.93 -2.09 12.11
N PHE A 116 -8.27 -0.84 12.48
CA PHE A 116 -8.37 -0.41 13.86
C PHE A 116 -9.48 -1.16 14.62
N LEU A 117 -10.66 -1.33 14.01
CA LEU A 117 -11.77 -2.08 14.58
C LEU A 117 -11.40 -3.55 14.82
N ILE A 118 -10.78 -4.21 13.83
CA ILE A 118 -10.33 -5.60 13.95
C ILE A 118 -9.26 -5.72 15.06
N HIS A 119 -8.33 -4.78 15.13
CA HIS A 119 -7.30 -4.79 16.16
C HIS A 119 -7.88 -4.59 17.57
N TRP A 120 -8.89 -3.73 17.69
CA TRP A 120 -9.59 -3.50 18.95
C TRP A 120 -10.40 -4.72 19.38
N GLU A 121 -11.08 -5.39 18.44
CA GLU A 121 -11.83 -6.61 18.68
C GLU A 121 -10.93 -7.76 19.13
N ILE A 122 -9.77 -7.94 18.47
CA ILE A 122 -8.75 -8.93 18.87
C ILE A 122 -8.28 -8.68 20.31
N LYS A 123 -7.99 -7.44 20.67
CA LYS A 123 -7.54 -7.06 22.00
C LYS A 123 -8.59 -7.35 23.06
N ASN A 124 -9.87 -7.13 22.77
CA ASN A 124 -10.95 -7.43 23.69
C ASN A 124 -11.13 -8.95 23.90
N GLU A 125 -11.01 -9.75 22.85
CA GLU A 125 -11.10 -11.21 22.99
C GLU A 125 -9.92 -11.81 23.77
N GLU A 126 -8.71 -11.29 23.59
CA GLU A 126 -7.54 -11.71 24.39
C GLU A 126 -7.75 -11.45 25.89
N VAL A 127 -8.34 -10.32 26.26
CA VAL A 127 -8.65 -9.98 27.66
C VAL A 127 -9.74 -10.88 28.23
N HIS A 128 -10.74 -11.25 27.44
CA HIS A 128 -11.79 -12.19 27.90
C HIS A 128 -11.25 -13.59 28.14
N GLN A 129 -10.38 -14.10 27.27
CA GLN A 129 -9.77 -15.43 27.43
C GLN A 129 -8.87 -15.51 28.67
N ILE A 130 -8.13 -14.45 28.98
CA ILE A 130 -7.28 -14.40 30.19
C ILE A 130 -8.15 -14.40 31.44
N ASN A 131 -9.27 -13.70 31.45
CA ASN A 131 -10.17 -13.63 32.61
C ASN A 131 -10.91 -14.97 32.86
N GLU A 132 -11.28 -15.69 31.81
CA GLU A 132 -11.89 -17.04 31.95
C GLU A 132 -10.91 -18.04 32.50
N THR A 133 -9.65 -18.02 32.08
CA THR A 133 -8.60 -18.93 32.56
C THR A 133 -8.21 -18.65 34.02
N GLN A 134 -8.38 -17.41 34.50
CA GLN A 134 -8.13 -17.07 35.91
C GLN A 134 -9.29 -17.44 36.86
N ASN A 135 -10.52 -17.56 36.36
CA ASN A 135 -11.67 -17.92 37.16
C ASN A 135 -11.85 -19.43 37.32
N GLU A 136 -11.16 -20.26 36.56
CA GLU A 136 -11.19 -21.72 36.67
C GLU A 136 -10.09 -22.31 37.59
N ASN A 137 -9.20 -21.49 38.17
CA ASN A 137 -8.20 -21.88 39.19
C ASN A 137 -8.55 -21.30 40.55
#